data_5e203952de7eb0c709de5ab8f5864934
#
_entry.id   5e203952de7eb0c709de5ab8f5864934
#
_cell.length_a   1.000
_cell.length_b   1.000
_cell.length_c   1.000
_cell.angle_alpha   90.00
_cell.angle_beta   90.00
_cell.angle_gamma   90.00
#
_symmetry.space_group_name_H-M   'P 1'
#
loop_
_entity.id
_entity.type
_entity.pdbx_description
1 polymer ?
#
loop_
_entity_poly.entity_id
_entity_poly.type
_entity_poly.pdbx_seq_one_letter_code
_entity_poly.pdbx_strand_id
1 'polypeptide(L)'
;MKGLIAIPIVIGSVLLIGGGALFGYAAYKSSKNNTVETKEYKELASFNKFDIDLTIADLEFVKSEETKVVVQETKHDVHTVTSENNTLKVKGQDIRKWYEHLFNWNWFQKVKVTVYMPEGAYDELKVISATGNVTIPSDFSFASFTTAVSTGNVNSKANVTGDITITAATGKINFENITANRMDLKASTGDIRLKDVAVTEDIKIKTSTGDFNLENVTCKSYESGSSTGDVNFNNVKVTNAINIKNDTGHVKMTASDAEELDIKTSTGYVKLELLTSKIVYAESSTGKKNVPTSTTGGLCKIKTSTGDITVKFAE
;
A
#
# COMPACT_ATOMS: atom_id res chain seq x y z
N MET A 1 -36.15 -2.58 -53.74
CA MET A 1 -35.16 -2.84 -52.66
C MET A 1 -34.75 -1.61 -51.79
N LYS A 2 -35.53 -0.49 -51.81
CA LYS A 2 -35.18 0.71 -51.00
C LYS A 2 -35.93 0.81 -49.66
N GLY A 3 -36.92 -0.06 -49.40
CA GLY A 3 -37.72 0.00 -48.16
C GLY A 3 -37.18 -0.83 -46.99
N LEU A 4 -36.37 -1.85 -47.25
CA LEU A 4 -35.88 -2.77 -46.19
C LEU A 4 -34.71 -2.23 -45.38
N ILE A 5 -34.01 -1.19 -45.84
CA ILE A 5 -32.85 -0.59 -45.15
C ILE A 5 -33.28 0.56 -44.24
N ALA A 6 -34.41 1.20 -44.47
CA ALA A 6 -34.88 2.35 -43.69
C ALA A 6 -35.42 1.95 -42.30
N ILE A 7 -36.04 0.79 -42.18
CA ILE A 7 -36.63 0.32 -40.91
C ILE A 7 -35.58 0.07 -39.82
N PRO A 8 -34.48 -0.64 -40.04
CA PRO A 8 -33.48 -0.85 -39.01
C PRO A 8 -32.74 0.44 -38.63
N ILE A 9 -32.57 1.40 -39.56
CA ILE A 9 -31.95 2.70 -39.25
C ILE A 9 -32.88 3.53 -38.36
N VAL A 10 -34.20 3.53 -38.60
CA VAL A 10 -35.17 4.26 -37.78
C VAL A 10 -35.28 3.64 -36.39
N ILE A 11 -35.28 2.31 -36.27
CA ILE A 11 -35.29 1.62 -34.97
C ILE A 11 -34.02 1.88 -34.21
N GLY A 12 -32.84 1.82 -34.89
CA GLY A 12 -31.54 2.12 -34.29
C GLY A 12 -31.45 3.57 -33.78
N SER A 13 -31.95 4.54 -34.54
CA SER A 13 -31.94 5.96 -34.11
C SER A 13 -32.92 6.23 -32.96
N VAL A 14 -34.07 5.59 -32.92
CA VAL A 14 -35.04 5.70 -31.81
C VAL A 14 -34.43 5.07 -30.54
N LEU A 15 -33.72 3.95 -30.63
CA LEU A 15 -33.05 3.32 -29.50
C LEU A 15 -31.88 4.17 -28.99
N LEU A 16 -31.11 4.81 -29.90
CA LEU A 16 -30.01 5.72 -29.52
C LEU A 16 -30.51 7.00 -28.85
N ILE A 17 -31.58 7.62 -29.38
CA ILE A 17 -32.20 8.85 -28.82
C ILE A 17 -32.91 8.51 -27.51
N GLY A 18 -33.69 7.45 -27.47
CA GLY A 18 -34.40 6.99 -26.26
C GLY A 18 -33.41 6.53 -25.17
N GLY A 19 -32.38 5.79 -25.55
CA GLY A 19 -31.29 5.37 -24.64
C GLY A 19 -30.50 6.56 -24.12
N GLY A 20 -30.14 7.53 -24.98
CA GLY A 20 -29.48 8.77 -24.60
C GLY A 20 -30.28 9.64 -23.65
N ALA A 21 -31.59 9.77 -23.88
CA ALA A 21 -32.49 10.55 -23.03
C ALA A 21 -32.67 9.87 -21.64
N LEU A 22 -32.85 8.55 -21.62
CA LEU A 22 -32.93 7.77 -20.37
C LEU A 22 -31.62 7.84 -19.61
N PHE A 23 -30.50 7.75 -20.32
CA PHE A 23 -29.16 7.88 -19.72
C PHE A 23 -28.92 9.28 -19.15
N GLY A 24 -29.25 10.33 -19.93
CA GLY A 24 -29.16 11.73 -19.48
C GLY A 24 -30.08 12.02 -18.28
N TYR A 25 -31.28 11.48 -18.25
CA TYR A 25 -32.21 11.60 -17.11
C TYR A 25 -31.67 10.83 -15.88
N ALA A 26 -31.18 9.62 -16.07
CA ALA A 26 -30.56 8.83 -14.98
C ALA A 26 -29.29 9.52 -14.41
N ALA A 27 -28.46 10.08 -15.26
CA ALA A 27 -27.26 10.84 -14.86
C ALA A 27 -27.67 12.14 -14.11
N TYR A 28 -28.67 12.88 -14.61
CA TYR A 28 -29.20 14.09 -13.96
C TYR A 28 -29.82 13.76 -12.60
N LYS A 29 -30.62 12.71 -12.50
CA LYS A 29 -31.26 12.26 -11.25
C LYS A 29 -30.20 11.76 -10.25
N SER A 30 -29.18 11.06 -10.72
CA SER A 30 -28.04 10.61 -9.91
C SER A 30 -27.26 11.82 -9.36
N SER A 31 -26.98 12.82 -10.18
CA SER A 31 -26.28 14.05 -9.76
C SER A 31 -27.04 14.84 -8.69
N LYS A 32 -28.36 14.95 -8.78
CA LYS A 32 -29.18 15.64 -7.77
C LYS A 32 -29.36 14.89 -6.45
N ASN A 33 -29.18 13.56 -6.48
CA ASN A 33 -29.40 12.70 -5.31
C ASN A 33 -28.13 12.44 -4.50
N ASN A 34 -26.97 12.94 -4.91
CA ASN A 34 -25.67 12.68 -4.31
C ASN A 34 -25.14 13.90 -3.54
N THR A 35 -25.87 14.34 -2.53
CA THR A 35 -25.35 15.31 -1.56
C THR A 35 -24.44 14.58 -0.58
N VAL A 36 -23.26 15.16 -0.35
CA VAL A 36 -22.38 14.73 0.74
C VAL A 36 -22.85 15.43 2.01
N GLU A 37 -23.15 14.67 3.03
CA GLU A 37 -23.49 15.18 4.36
C GLU A 37 -22.27 15.04 5.27
N THR A 38 -22.07 16.02 6.15
CA THR A 38 -21.01 15.99 7.14
C THR A 38 -21.62 15.74 8.52
N LYS A 39 -21.19 14.69 9.17
CA LYS A 39 -21.57 14.35 10.55
C LYS A 39 -20.37 14.47 11.48
N GLU A 40 -20.57 15.06 12.63
CA GLU A 40 -19.56 15.13 13.70
C GLU A 40 -20.00 14.29 14.89
N TYR A 41 -19.07 13.48 15.41
CA TYR A 41 -19.22 12.67 16.62
C TYR A 41 -18.24 13.20 17.66
N LYS A 42 -18.75 13.88 18.70
CA LYS A 42 -17.93 14.56 19.74
C LYS A 42 -18.02 13.88 21.12
N GLU A 43 -19.17 13.29 21.42
CA GLU A 43 -19.39 12.62 22.72
C GLU A 43 -18.85 11.20 22.69
N LEU A 44 -17.51 11.08 22.62
CA LEU A 44 -16.83 9.80 22.60
C LEU A 44 -16.25 9.50 23.98
N ALA A 45 -16.51 8.30 24.51
CA ALA A 45 -15.80 7.81 25.68
C ALA A 45 -14.30 7.69 25.37
N SER A 46 -13.46 7.78 26.39
CA SER A 46 -12.01 7.61 26.22
C SER A 46 -11.67 6.29 25.59
N PHE A 47 -10.73 6.29 24.66
CA PHE A 47 -10.26 5.10 23.95
C PHE A 47 -8.77 5.15 23.72
N ASN A 48 -8.16 3.99 23.54
CA ASN A 48 -6.76 3.83 23.23
C ASN A 48 -6.53 2.84 22.08
N LYS A 49 -7.64 2.30 21.52
CA LYS A 49 -7.65 1.35 20.41
C LYS A 49 -8.58 1.83 19.32
N PHE A 50 -8.28 1.44 18.08
CA PHE A 50 -9.05 1.77 16.89
C PHE A 50 -9.41 0.50 16.13
N ASP A 51 -10.70 0.29 15.86
CA ASP A 51 -11.22 -0.75 14.98
C ASP A 51 -12.08 -0.07 13.90
N ILE A 52 -11.46 0.18 12.76
CA ILE A 52 -12.02 0.97 11.68
C ILE A 52 -12.27 0.07 10.48
N ASP A 53 -13.53 -0.09 10.07
CA ASP A 53 -13.99 -0.92 8.96
C ASP A 53 -14.78 -0.06 7.97
N LEU A 54 -14.16 0.25 6.83
CA LEU A 54 -14.70 1.18 5.82
C LEU A 54 -15.00 0.47 4.52
N THR A 55 -16.15 0.80 3.92
CA THR A 55 -16.52 0.31 2.58
C THR A 55 -15.90 1.18 1.50
N ILE A 56 -16.22 2.49 1.51
CA ILE A 56 -15.70 3.46 0.55
C ILE A 56 -15.43 4.75 1.31
N ALA A 57 -14.20 4.95 1.77
CA ALA A 57 -13.82 6.21 2.40
C ALA A 57 -12.30 6.36 2.49
N ASP A 58 -11.80 7.57 2.28
CA ASP A 58 -10.46 7.93 2.71
C ASP A 58 -10.45 8.11 4.23
N LEU A 59 -9.46 7.53 4.90
CA LEU A 59 -9.22 7.68 6.33
C LEU A 59 -8.03 8.60 6.58
N GLU A 60 -8.25 9.61 7.40
CA GLU A 60 -7.19 10.52 7.81
C GLU A 60 -7.23 10.74 9.33
N PHE A 61 -6.05 10.72 9.94
CA PHE A 61 -5.84 11.12 11.32
C PHE A 61 -5.31 12.55 11.36
N VAL A 62 -5.84 13.37 12.25
CA VAL A 62 -5.45 14.78 12.38
C VAL A 62 -5.22 15.12 13.85
N LYS A 63 -4.08 15.74 14.15
CA LYS A 63 -3.78 16.25 15.48
C LYS A 63 -4.77 17.35 15.88
N SER A 64 -5.34 17.23 17.06
CA SER A 64 -6.30 18.19 17.62
C SER A 64 -6.34 18.05 19.14
N GLU A 65 -6.58 19.15 19.84
CA GLU A 65 -6.87 19.14 21.28
C GLU A 65 -8.24 18.49 21.59
N GLU A 66 -9.19 18.60 20.65
CA GLU A 66 -10.52 18.01 20.76
C GLU A 66 -10.57 16.65 20.08
N THR A 67 -11.04 15.62 20.80
CA THR A 67 -11.30 14.30 20.22
C THR A 67 -12.66 14.26 19.56
N LYS A 68 -12.67 14.05 18.24
CA LYS A 68 -13.89 13.90 17.46
C LYS A 68 -13.66 13.10 16.17
N VAL A 69 -14.70 12.53 15.65
CA VAL A 69 -14.71 11.93 14.33
C VAL A 69 -15.64 12.70 13.41
N VAL A 70 -15.12 13.15 12.29
CA VAL A 70 -15.90 13.83 11.24
C VAL A 70 -16.02 12.89 10.06
N VAL A 71 -17.24 12.61 9.67
CA VAL A 71 -17.56 11.74 8.55
C VAL A 71 -18.26 12.54 7.47
N GLN A 72 -17.68 12.55 6.28
CA GLN A 72 -18.33 13.01 5.06
C GLN A 72 -18.92 11.78 4.37
N GLU A 73 -20.23 11.67 4.34
CA GLU A 73 -20.92 10.50 3.83
C GLU A 73 -22.01 10.86 2.81
N THR A 74 -22.42 9.87 2.04
CA THR A 74 -23.56 9.99 1.13
C THR A 74 -24.78 9.30 1.74
N LYS A 75 -25.96 9.49 1.17
CA LYS A 75 -27.14 8.76 1.62
C LYS A 75 -27.04 7.23 1.45
N HIS A 76 -26.06 6.76 0.72
CA HIS A 76 -25.87 5.33 0.42
C HIS A 76 -24.67 4.73 1.15
N ASP A 77 -23.65 5.52 1.42
CA ASP A 77 -22.46 5.12 2.15
C ASP A 77 -22.52 5.77 3.53
N VAL A 78 -23.07 5.06 4.50
CA VAL A 78 -23.36 5.54 5.86
C VAL A 78 -22.36 4.97 6.86
N HIS A 79 -22.06 5.74 7.90
CA HIS A 79 -21.10 5.35 8.91
C HIS A 79 -21.71 5.38 10.31
N THR A 80 -21.30 4.43 11.12
CA THR A 80 -21.59 4.39 12.55
C THR A 80 -20.27 4.58 13.32
N VAL A 81 -20.27 5.49 14.27
CA VAL A 81 -19.14 5.76 15.14
C VAL A 81 -19.56 5.51 16.57
N THR A 82 -18.85 4.63 17.27
CA THR A 82 -19.06 4.32 18.70
C THR A 82 -17.72 4.24 19.42
N SER A 83 -17.71 4.54 20.70
CA SER A 83 -16.54 4.35 21.56
C SER A 83 -16.94 3.55 22.77
N GLU A 84 -16.53 2.29 22.82
CA GLU A 84 -16.87 1.30 23.85
C GLU A 84 -15.67 0.42 24.18
N ASN A 85 -15.54 -0.02 25.40
CA ASN A 85 -14.49 -0.93 25.84
C ASN A 85 -13.08 -0.46 25.44
N ASN A 86 -12.77 0.82 25.65
CA ASN A 86 -11.50 1.45 25.30
C ASN A 86 -11.18 1.40 23.78
N THR A 87 -12.20 1.26 22.93
CA THR A 87 -12.03 1.13 21.47
C THR A 87 -12.93 2.10 20.74
N LEU A 88 -12.34 2.94 19.86
CA LEU A 88 -13.08 3.68 18.86
C LEU A 88 -13.41 2.76 17.69
N LYS A 89 -14.69 2.54 17.44
CA LYS A 89 -15.17 1.77 16.30
C LYS A 89 -15.81 2.68 15.28
N VAL A 90 -15.33 2.60 14.05
CA VAL A 90 -15.93 3.28 12.90
C VAL A 90 -16.30 2.21 11.88
N LYS A 91 -17.60 2.10 11.55
CA LYS A 91 -18.07 1.12 10.59
C LYS A 91 -18.81 1.80 9.46
N GLY A 92 -18.27 1.67 8.25
CA GLY A 92 -18.89 2.08 7.00
C GLY A 92 -19.79 0.97 6.44
N GLN A 93 -20.92 1.36 5.86
CA GLN A 93 -21.85 0.43 5.21
C GLN A 93 -22.36 1.04 3.92
N ASP A 94 -22.31 0.29 2.84
CA ASP A 94 -23.01 0.58 1.60
C ASP A 94 -24.41 -0.01 1.69
N ILE A 95 -25.43 0.85 1.78
CA ILE A 95 -26.84 0.45 1.91
C ILE A 95 -27.57 0.39 0.57
N ARG A 96 -26.85 0.51 -0.55
CA ARG A 96 -27.43 0.39 -1.89
C ARG A 96 -27.96 -1.02 -2.13
N LYS A 97 -29.06 -1.09 -2.85
CA LYS A 97 -29.56 -2.37 -3.36
C LYS A 97 -28.71 -2.81 -4.55
N TRP A 98 -28.58 -4.13 -4.76
CA TRP A 98 -27.72 -4.69 -5.81
C TRP A 98 -27.95 -4.11 -7.21
N TYR A 99 -29.21 -3.77 -7.56
CA TYR A 99 -29.52 -3.19 -8.87
C TYR A 99 -29.15 -1.70 -8.99
N GLU A 100 -28.98 -0.99 -7.89
CA GLU A 100 -28.55 0.42 -7.90
C GLU A 100 -27.08 0.55 -8.29
N HIS A 101 -26.28 -0.50 -8.08
CA HIS A 101 -24.90 -0.57 -8.55
C HIS A 101 -24.78 -0.61 -10.08
N LEU A 102 -25.79 -1.14 -10.80
CA LEU A 102 -25.79 -1.26 -12.26
C LEU A 102 -25.99 0.08 -12.98
N PHE A 103 -26.64 1.05 -12.34
CA PHE A 103 -27.07 2.30 -12.96
C PHE A 103 -26.46 3.56 -12.33
N ASN A 104 -25.65 3.43 -11.30
CA ASN A 104 -25.06 4.56 -10.59
C ASN A 104 -23.61 4.77 -11.02
N TRP A 105 -23.39 5.68 -11.99
CA TRP A 105 -22.06 5.99 -12.53
C TRP A 105 -21.28 7.02 -11.72
N ASN A 106 -21.78 7.43 -10.56
CA ASN A 106 -21.12 8.41 -9.70
C ASN A 106 -20.12 7.76 -8.72
N TRP A 107 -19.10 7.14 -9.27
CA TRP A 107 -17.98 6.47 -8.55
C TRP A 107 -17.01 7.47 -7.88
N PHE A 108 -17.21 8.78 -8.09
CA PHE A 108 -16.21 9.79 -7.76
C PHE A 108 -16.54 10.64 -6.52
N GLN A 109 -17.58 10.31 -5.74
CA GLN A 109 -17.80 11.05 -4.51
C GLN A 109 -16.78 10.58 -3.45
N LYS A 110 -15.97 11.54 -2.99
CA LYS A 110 -15.00 11.31 -1.93
C LYS A 110 -15.74 11.28 -0.59
N VAL A 111 -16.01 10.09 -0.12
CA VAL A 111 -16.39 9.85 1.27
C VAL A 111 -15.11 9.89 2.08
N LYS A 112 -15.13 10.57 3.21
CA LYS A 112 -13.94 10.76 4.06
C LYS A 112 -14.30 10.61 5.52
N VAL A 113 -13.47 9.86 6.23
CA VAL A 113 -13.49 9.76 7.68
C VAL A 113 -12.24 10.45 8.21
N THR A 114 -12.41 11.48 9.03
CA THR A 114 -11.32 12.19 9.68
C THR A 114 -11.42 11.99 11.20
N VAL A 115 -10.38 11.41 11.78
CA VAL A 115 -10.26 11.19 13.23
C VAL A 115 -9.38 12.29 13.78
N TYR A 116 -9.99 13.23 14.53
CA TYR A 116 -9.30 14.29 15.27
C TYR A 116 -9.02 13.78 16.68
N MET A 117 -7.77 13.87 17.12
CA MET A 117 -7.38 13.38 18.42
C MET A 117 -6.06 14.03 18.90
N PRO A 118 -5.78 14.05 20.20
CA PRO A 118 -4.50 14.52 20.73
C PRO A 118 -3.33 13.72 20.19
N GLU A 119 -2.17 14.37 20.04
CA GLU A 119 -0.93 13.63 19.78
C GLU A 119 -0.65 12.68 20.95
N GLY A 120 -0.06 11.53 20.66
CA GLY A 120 0.27 10.60 21.72
C GLY A 120 0.48 9.17 21.27
N ALA A 121 0.61 8.30 22.26
CA ALA A 121 0.78 6.87 22.08
C ALA A 121 -0.55 6.14 22.35
N TYR A 122 -0.89 5.25 21.44
CA TYR A 122 -2.11 4.45 21.45
C TYR A 122 -1.76 2.96 21.36
N ASP A 123 -2.65 2.07 21.83
CA ASP A 123 -2.34 0.65 21.90
C ASP A 123 -2.43 -0.02 20.51
N GLU A 124 -3.54 0.13 19.82
CA GLU A 124 -3.80 -0.64 18.61
C GLU A 124 -4.50 0.19 17.54
N LEU A 125 -3.96 0.13 16.34
CA LEU A 125 -4.63 0.62 15.14
C LEU A 125 -4.94 -0.56 14.22
N LYS A 126 -6.24 -0.85 14.05
CA LYS A 126 -6.73 -1.81 13.08
C LYS A 126 -7.63 -1.12 12.08
N VAL A 127 -7.27 -1.22 10.78
CA VAL A 127 -8.02 -0.63 9.68
C VAL A 127 -8.33 -1.70 8.63
N ILE A 128 -9.59 -1.80 8.26
CA ILE A 128 -10.05 -2.56 7.09
C ILE A 128 -10.73 -1.57 6.17
N SER A 129 -10.34 -1.54 4.89
CA SER A 129 -10.96 -0.66 3.90
C SER A 129 -11.13 -1.40 2.57
N ALA A 130 -12.34 -1.39 2.02
CA ALA A 130 -12.54 -1.92 0.68
C ALA A 130 -12.03 -0.92 -0.37
N THR A 131 -12.32 0.38 -0.23
CA THR A 131 -11.82 1.40 -1.14
C THR A 131 -11.55 2.70 -0.39
N GLY A 132 -10.33 3.22 -0.51
CA GLY A 132 -9.92 4.49 0.10
C GLY A 132 -8.48 4.47 0.59
N ASN A 133 -7.91 5.64 0.74
CA ASN A 133 -6.56 5.79 1.23
C ASN A 133 -6.55 5.88 2.76
N VAL A 134 -5.49 5.39 3.36
CA VAL A 134 -5.23 5.52 4.80
C VAL A 134 -4.03 6.44 4.98
N THR A 135 -4.22 7.53 5.73
CA THR A 135 -3.16 8.53 5.97
C THR A 135 -3.01 8.77 7.46
N ILE A 136 -1.80 8.55 7.98
CA ILE A 136 -1.47 8.69 9.40
C ILE A 136 -0.22 9.58 9.52
N PRO A 137 -0.32 10.77 10.13
CA PRO A 137 0.80 11.67 10.33
C PRO A 137 1.71 11.22 11.50
N SER A 138 2.81 11.93 11.70
CA SER A 138 3.84 11.62 12.69
C SER A 138 3.46 11.96 14.14
N ASP A 139 2.36 12.65 14.33
CA ASP A 139 1.89 13.06 15.67
C ASP A 139 1.43 11.91 16.54
N PHE A 140 1.25 10.73 15.94
CA PHE A 140 0.72 9.54 16.60
C PHE A 140 1.74 8.41 16.64
N SER A 141 1.63 7.59 17.68
CA SER A 141 2.33 6.31 17.76
C SER A 141 1.38 5.21 18.23
N PHE A 142 1.67 3.97 17.84
CA PHE A 142 0.84 2.82 18.17
C PHE A 142 1.69 1.67 18.72
N ALA A 143 1.14 0.87 19.63
CA ALA A 143 1.81 -0.36 20.04
C ALA A 143 1.70 -1.44 18.94
N SER A 144 0.62 -1.44 18.13
CA SER A 144 0.50 -2.30 16.95
C SER A 144 -0.29 -1.62 15.84
N PHE A 145 0.06 -1.92 14.58
CA PHE A 145 -0.60 -1.37 13.40
C PHE A 145 -0.92 -2.47 12.38
N THR A 146 -2.20 -2.76 12.22
CA THR A 146 -2.69 -3.74 11.24
C THR A 146 -3.65 -3.09 10.26
N THR A 147 -3.39 -3.25 8.97
CA THR A 147 -4.25 -2.68 7.93
C THR A 147 -4.47 -3.67 6.79
N ALA A 148 -5.72 -3.78 6.34
CA ALA A 148 -6.11 -4.50 5.14
C ALA A 148 -6.89 -3.56 4.21
N VAL A 149 -6.33 -3.25 3.03
CA VAL A 149 -6.95 -2.38 2.03
C VAL A 149 -7.12 -3.14 0.72
N SER A 150 -8.34 -3.19 0.17
CA SER A 150 -8.53 -3.80 -1.16
C SER A 150 -8.09 -2.85 -2.27
N THR A 151 -8.51 -1.58 -2.25
CA THR A 151 -8.08 -0.57 -3.23
C THR A 151 -7.78 0.75 -2.54
N GLY A 152 -6.53 1.19 -2.58
CA GLY A 152 -6.10 2.45 -1.97
C GLY A 152 -4.69 2.40 -1.45
N ASN A 153 -4.14 3.57 -1.15
CA ASN A 153 -2.79 3.69 -0.65
C ASN A 153 -2.77 3.73 0.88
N VAL A 154 -1.72 3.18 1.46
CA VAL A 154 -1.42 3.30 2.88
C VAL A 154 -0.20 4.18 3.04
N ASN A 155 -0.38 5.36 3.63
CA ASN A 155 0.68 6.33 3.88
C ASN A 155 0.78 6.56 5.38
N SER A 156 1.90 6.24 5.99
CA SER A 156 2.09 6.44 7.42
C SER A 156 3.46 7.05 7.76
N LYS A 157 3.43 7.99 8.70
CA LYS A 157 4.60 8.55 9.38
C LYS A 157 4.53 8.29 10.90
N ALA A 158 3.60 7.46 11.34
CA ALA A 158 3.41 7.13 12.73
C ALA A 158 4.40 6.05 13.18
N ASN A 159 5.04 6.26 14.32
CA ASN A 159 5.89 5.24 14.92
C ASN A 159 5.06 4.08 15.48
N VAL A 160 5.62 2.87 15.43
CA VAL A 160 4.98 1.68 16.01
C VAL A 160 5.98 0.95 16.89
N THR A 161 5.69 0.83 18.17
CA THR A 161 6.60 0.16 19.11
C THR A 161 6.62 -1.35 18.95
N GLY A 162 5.57 -1.94 18.39
CA GLY A 162 5.46 -3.36 18.07
C GLY A 162 5.46 -3.62 16.57
N ASP A 163 4.58 -4.48 16.11
CA ASP A 163 4.60 -5.00 14.76
C ASP A 163 3.65 -4.21 13.82
N ILE A 164 4.09 -4.05 12.58
CA ILE A 164 3.31 -3.50 11.47
C ILE A 164 2.94 -4.64 10.53
N THR A 165 1.64 -4.82 10.27
CA THR A 165 1.13 -5.80 9.31
C THR A 165 0.19 -5.12 8.32
N ILE A 166 0.60 -5.03 7.06
CA ILE A 166 -0.18 -4.38 6.00
C ILE A 166 -0.46 -5.38 4.87
N THR A 167 -1.72 -5.43 4.45
CA THR A 167 -2.11 -6.15 3.24
C THR A 167 -2.88 -5.21 2.32
N ALA A 168 -2.41 -5.02 1.09
CA ALA A 168 -3.08 -4.25 0.05
C ALA A 168 -3.32 -5.11 -1.18
N ALA A 169 -4.54 -5.13 -1.73
CA ALA A 169 -4.72 -5.82 -3.02
C ALA A 169 -4.27 -4.90 -4.16
N THR A 170 -4.68 -3.64 -4.18
CA THR A 170 -4.23 -2.65 -5.18
C THR A 170 -3.93 -1.32 -4.51
N GLY A 171 -2.69 -0.86 -4.60
CA GLY A 171 -2.28 0.44 -4.05
C GLY A 171 -0.86 0.44 -3.52
N LYS A 172 -0.36 1.63 -3.24
CA LYS A 172 0.99 1.82 -2.74
C LYS A 172 1.03 1.77 -1.22
N ILE A 173 2.11 1.24 -0.68
CA ILE A 173 2.41 1.26 0.75
C ILE A 173 3.64 2.15 0.96
N ASN A 174 3.46 3.27 1.64
CA ASN A 174 4.51 4.25 1.88
C ASN A 174 4.68 4.47 3.38
N PHE A 175 5.88 4.22 3.88
CA PHE A 175 6.30 4.57 5.22
C PHE A 175 7.47 5.55 5.19
N GLU A 176 7.41 6.59 5.99
CA GLU A 176 8.45 7.63 6.05
C GLU A 176 8.68 8.08 7.49
N ASN A 177 9.96 8.13 7.90
CA ASN A 177 10.41 8.58 9.23
C ASN A 177 9.77 7.81 10.38
N ILE A 178 9.83 6.47 10.34
CA ILE A 178 9.20 5.63 11.36
C ILE A 178 10.16 4.64 12.01
N THR A 179 9.79 4.22 13.20
CA THR A 179 10.37 3.06 13.89
C THR A 179 9.34 1.96 14.07
N ALA A 180 9.77 0.69 14.04
CA ALA A 180 8.92 -0.46 14.31
C ALA A 180 9.74 -1.62 14.91
N ASN A 181 9.07 -2.60 15.53
CA ASN A 181 9.72 -3.83 15.93
C ASN A 181 9.87 -4.78 14.74
N ARG A 182 8.78 -5.04 14.00
CA ARG A 182 8.76 -5.88 12.80
C ARG A 182 7.82 -5.31 11.76
N MET A 183 8.11 -5.57 10.46
CA MET A 183 7.24 -5.20 9.36
C MET A 183 6.93 -6.41 8.46
N ASP A 184 5.63 -6.71 8.25
CA ASP A 184 5.13 -7.67 7.25
C ASP A 184 4.21 -6.92 6.27
N LEU A 185 4.73 -6.63 5.07
CA LEU A 185 4.05 -5.84 4.04
C LEU A 185 3.72 -6.71 2.84
N LYS A 186 2.44 -6.79 2.50
CA LYS A 186 1.95 -7.56 1.35
C LYS A 186 1.14 -6.68 0.42
N ALA A 187 1.45 -6.73 -0.87
CA ALA A 187 0.64 -6.12 -1.92
C ALA A 187 0.42 -7.12 -3.06
N SER A 188 -0.75 -7.14 -3.68
CA SER A 188 -0.87 -7.86 -4.95
C SER A 188 -0.37 -6.99 -6.09
N THR A 189 -0.84 -5.73 -6.19
CA THR A 189 -0.37 -4.76 -7.18
C THR A 189 -0.11 -3.42 -6.52
N GLY A 190 1.14 -2.96 -6.59
CA GLY A 190 1.53 -1.65 -6.07
C GLY A 190 2.95 -1.63 -5.52
N ASP A 191 3.52 -0.44 -5.51
CA ASP A 191 4.88 -0.22 -5.04
C ASP A 191 4.93 -0.14 -3.52
N ILE A 192 6.04 -0.58 -2.95
CA ILE A 192 6.32 -0.44 -1.53
C ILE A 192 7.54 0.47 -1.37
N ARG A 193 7.34 1.57 -0.65
CA ARG A 193 8.38 2.54 -0.35
C ARG A 193 8.60 2.66 1.14
N LEU A 194 9.84 2.45 1.56
CA LEU A 194 10.31 2.68 2.91
C LEU A 194 11.40 3.75 2.87
N LYS A 195 11.21 4.86 3.55
CA LYS A 195 12.18 5.94 3.62
C LYS A 195 12.42 6.36 5.07
N ASP A 196 13.70 6.41 5.46
CA ASP A 196 14.10 6.76 6.82
C ASP A 196 13.39 5.89 7.88
N VAL A 197 13.51 4.55 7.70
CA VAL A 197 12.81 3.53 8.51
C VAL A 197 13.79 2.70 9.32
N ALA A 198 13.55 2.60 10.63
CA ALA A 198 14.32 1.74 11.51
C ALA A 198 13.46 0.63 12.12
N VAL A 199 13.79 -0.61 11.79
CA VAL A 199 13.11 -1.81 12.31
C VAL A 199 14.07 -2.61 13.18
N THR A 200 13.64 -2.94 14.38
CA THR A 200 14.51 -3.65 15.33
C THR A 200 14.79 -5.10 14.90
N GLU A 201 13.77 -5.78 14.39
CA GLU A 201 13.85 -7.17 13.95
C GLU A 201 13.75 -7.25 12.41
N ASP A 202 12.76 -7.94 11.88
CA ASP A 202 12.69 -8.33 10.49
C ASP A 202 11.78 -7.42 9.65
N ILE A 203 12.16 -7.21 8.40
CA ILE A 203 11.30 -6.67 7.34
C ILE A 203 10.99 -7.79 6.35
N LYS A 204 9.70 -8.07 6.15
CA LYS A 204 9.20 -8.99 5.11
C LYS A 204 8.31 -8.24 4.12
N ILE A 205 8.63 -8.38 2.84
CA ILE A 205 7.87 -7.72 1.77
C ILE A 205 7.49 -8.76 0.71
N LYS A 206 6.20 -8.79 0.34
CA LYS A 206 5.73 -9.64 -0.76
C LYS A 206 4.80 -8.87 -1.67
N THR A 207 5.04 -8.95 -2.98
CA THR A 207 4.10 -8.43 -3.98
C THR A 207 4.04 -9.37 -5.20
N SER A 208 2.96 -9.33 -5.94
CA SER A 208 2.95 -9.97 -7.26
C SER A 208 3.49 -9.01 -8.31
N THR A 209 3.07 -7.73 -8.29
CA THR A 209 3.54 -6.71 -9.23
C THR A 209 3.76 -5.39 -8.51
N GLY A 210 4.99 -4.87 -8.56
CA GLY A 210 5.34 -3.58 -7.96
C GLY A 210 6.80 -3.52 -7.54
N ASP A 211 7.32 -2.32 -7.46
CA ASP A 211 8.70 -2.04 -7.11
C ASP A 211 8.88 -1.88 -5.60
N PHE A 212 10.04 -2.28 -5.12
CA PHE A 212 10.49 -2.03 -3.75
C PHE A 212 11.55 -0.93 -3.76
N ASN A 213 11.27 0.15 -3.08
CA ASN A 213 12.18 1.28 -2.98
C ASN A 213 12.48 1.55 -1.50
N LEU A 214 13.67 1.19 -1.06
CA LEU A 214 14.15 1.36 0.30
C LEU A 214 15.27 2.39 0.34
N GLU A 215 15.09 3.42 1.14
CA GLU A 215 16.04 4.52 1.32
C GLU A 215 16.28 4.78 2.81
N ASN A 216 17.55 4.72 3.26
CA ASN A 216 17.92 4.90 4.66
C ASN A 216 17.17 3.93 5.59
N VAL A 217 17.23 2.64 5.30
CA VAL A 217 16.52 1.61 6.07
C VAL A 217 17.50 0.77 6.88
N THR A 218 17.15 0.51 8.13
CA THR A 218 17.89 -0.41 9.00
C THR A 218 17.00 -1.49 9.54
N CYS A 219 17.49 -2.75 9.55
CA CYS A 219 16.79 -3.88 10.18
C CYS A 219 17.78 -5.02 10.53
N LYS A 220 17.28 -6.02 11.22
CA LYS A 220 18.05 -7.21 11.57
C LYS A 220 18.13 -8.19 10.39
N SER A 221 17.00 -8.49 9.76
CA SER A 221 16.94 -9.33 8.57
C SER A 221 15.92 -8.76 7.56
N TYR A 222 16.18 -8.98 6.28
CA TYR A 222 15.32 -8.56 5.20
C TYR A 222 14.97 -9.73 4.29
N GLU A 223 13.69 -9.90 4.02
CA GLU A 223 13.19 -10.88 3.05
C GLU A 223 12.20 -10.20 2.10
N SER A 224 12.43 -10.35 0.79
CA SER A 224 11.43 -9.92 -0.20
C SER A 224 11.21 -10.92 -1.31
N GLY A 225 10.00 -10.86 -1.90
CA GLY A 225 9.63 -11.64 -3.07
C GLY A 225 8.65 -10.90 -3.97
N SER A 226 8.91 -10.94 -5.29
CA SER A 226 8.04 -10.38 -6.32
C SER A 226 8.01 -11.28 -7.55
N SER A 227 6.87 -11.33 -8.24
CA SER A 227 6.84 -11.93 -9.59
C SER A 227 7.31 -10.90 -10.63
N THR A 228 6.92 -9.62 -10.49
CA THR A 228 7.37 -8.55 -11.40
C THR A 228 7.59 -7.27 -10.63
N GLY A 229 8.80 -6.72 -10.71
CA GLY A 229 9.15 -5.44 -10.10
C GLY A 229 10.62 -5.35 -9.74
N ASP A 230 11.11 -4.14 -9.66
CA ASP A 230 12.50 -3.85 -9.32
C ASP A 230 12.69 -3.73 -7.80
N VAL A 231 13.87 -4.12 -7.32
CA VAL A 231 14.30 -3.91 -5.93
C VAL A 231 15.41 -2.89 -5.91
N ASN A 232 15.16 -1.74 -5.33
CA ASN A 232 16.07 -0.62 -5.24
C ASN A 232 16.40 -0.30 -3.80
N PHE A 233 17.67 -0.50 -3.40
CA PHE A 233 18.18 -0.14 -2.09
C PHE A 233 19.15 1.04 -2.21
N ASN A 234 18.95 2.00 -1.35
CA ASN A 234 19.86 3.12 -1.18
C ASN A 234 20.12 3.32 0.32
N ASN A 235 21.37 3.11 0.75
CA ASN A 235 21.75 3.18 2.16
C ASN A 235 20.90 2.28 3.07
N VAL A 236 20.77 0.99 2.68
CA VAL A 236 20.06 -0.03 3.46
C VAL A 236 21.07 -0.88 4.22
N LYS A 237 20.95 -0.93 5.54
CA LYS A 237 21.86 -1.68 6.42
C LYS A 237 21.10 -2.77 7.16
N VAL A 238 21.43 -4.00 6.86
CA VAL A 238 20.84 -5.19 7.47
C VAL A 238 21.93 -5.90 8.29
N THR A 239 21.63 -6.21 9.54
CA THR A 239 22.64 -6.81 10.42
C THR A 239 22.97 -8.24 10.00
N ASN A 240 21.95 -9.07 9.74
CA ASN A 240 22.15 -10.49 9.44
C ASN A 240 22.09 -10.75 7.93
N ALA A 241 20.91 -10.99 7.37
CA ALA A 241 20.78 -11.48 6.02
C ALA A 241 19.78 -10.67 5.17
N ILE A 242 20.13 -10.49 3.91
CA ILE A 242 19.23 -10.03 2.84
C ILE A 242 18.88 -11.21 1.94
N ASN A 243 17.59 -11.54 1.86
CA ASN A 243 17.05 -12.56 0.97
C ASN A 243 16.08 -11.92 -0.04
N ILE A 244 16.43 -11.97 -1.32
CA ILE A 244 15.62 -11.41 -2.41
C ILE A 244 15.30 -12.49 -3.42
N LYS A 245 14.01 -12.68 -3.73
CA LYS A 245 13.53 -13.60 -4.77
C LYS A 245 12.58 -12.87 -5.70
N ASN A 246 13.04 -12.64 -6.93
CA ASN A 246 12.23 -12.05 -7.99
C ASN A 246 12.14 -13.00 -9.18
N ASP A 247 11.01 -13.03 -9.89
CA ASP A 247 10.97 -13.72 -11.18
C ASP A 247 11.42 -12.76 -12.30
N THR A 248 10.86 -11.56 -12.39
CA THR A 248 11.23 -10.56 -13.39
C THR A 248 11.44 -9.20 -12.70
N GLY A 249 12.65 -8.65 -12.87
CA GLY A 249 13.00 -7.34 -12.33
C GLY A 249 14.48 -7.24 -11.98
N HIS A 250 14.92 -6.04 -11.85
CA HIS A 250 16.28 -5.68 -11.52
C HIS A 250 16.50 -5.60 -10.01
N VAL A 251 17.68 -5.95 -9.56
CA VAL A 251 18.07 -5.73 -8.17
C VAL A 251 19.23 -4.75 -8.16
N LYS A 252 19.02 -3.58 -7.58
CA LYS A 252 20.04 -2.54 -7.44
C LYS A 252 20.21 -2.20 -5.96
N MET A 253 21.44 -2.30 -5.48
CA MET A 253 21.82 -1.87 -4.14
C MET A 253 22.96 -0.87 -4.24
N THR A 254 22.79 0.28 -3.59
CA THR A 254 23.80 1.34 -3.51
C THR A 254 24.05 1.65 -2.04
N ALA A 255 25.31 1.72 -1.63
CA ALA A 255 25.73 1.99 -0.25
C ALA A 255 24.99 1.13 0.79
N SER A 256 24.74 -0.14 0.45
CA SER A 256 23.91 -1.05 1.23
C SER A 256 24.68 -2.31 1.58
N ASP A 257 24.36 -2.96 2.71
CA ASP A 257 25.09 -4.15 3.15
C ASP A 257 24.26 -5.05 4.08
N ALA A 258 24.72 -6.30 4.21
CA ALA A 258 24.30 -7.27 5.20
C ALA A 258 25.48 -8.22 5.52
N GLU A 259 25.40 -9.02 6.58
CA GLU A 259 26.37 -10.09 6.81
C GLU A 259 26.33 -11.11 5.67
N GLU A 260 25.12 -11.55 5.28
CA GLU A 260 24.89 -12.48 4.18
C GLU A 260 23.88 -11.92 3.16
N LEU A 261 24.08 -12.25 1.88
CA LEU A 261 23.16 -11.91 0.79
C LEU A 261 22.83 -13.18 -0.02
N ASP A 262 21.53 -13.46 -0.24
CA ASP A 262 21.02 -14.47 -1.18
C ASP A 262 20.01 -13.79 -2.14
N ILE A 263 20.45 -13.54 -3.37
CA ILE A 263 19.70 -12.79 -4.38
C ILE A 263 19.44 -13.69 -5.57
N LYS A 264 18.16 -13.91 -5.87
CA LYS A 264 17.70 -14.71 -7.00
C LYS A 264 16.74 -13.91 -7.85
N THR A 265 17.01 -13.85 -9.15
CA THR A 265 16.07 -13.35 -10.16
C THR A 265 16.10 -14.28 -11.37
N SER A 266 14.99 -14.44 -12.08
CA SER A 266 15.01 -15.21 -13.33
C SER A 266 15.39 -14.31 -14.49
N THR A 267 14.81 -13.11 -14.59
CA THR A 267 15.11 -12.13 -15.65
C THR A 267 15.37 -10.77 -15.04
N GLY A 268 16.59 -10.28 -15.17
CA GLY A 268 16.98 -8.96 -14.69
C GLY A 268 18.47 -8.91 -14.32
N TYR A 269 19.03 -7.72 -14.37
CA TYR A 269 20.38 -7.50 -13.89
C TYR A 269 20.43 -7.39 -12.36
N VAL A 270 21.57 -7.76 -11.80
CA VAL A 270 21.87 -7.55 -10.37
C VAL A 270 23.09 -6.63 -10.28
N LYS A 271 22.91 -5.44 -9.71
CA LYS A 271 23.99 -4.48 -9.50
C LYS A 271 24.10 -4.12 -8.03
N LEU A 272 25.20 -4.49 -7.41
CA LEU A 272 25.46 -4.28 -5.99
C LEU A 272 26.68 -3.39 -5.78
N GLU A 273 26.52 -2.34 -4.97
CA GLU A 273 27.58 -1.51 -4.43
C GLU A 273 27.53 -1.67 -2.90
N LEU A 274 28.32 -2.64 -2.39
CA LEU A 274 28.31 -3.09 -1.00
C LEU A 274 29.34 -2.31 -0.19
N LEU A 275 29.07 -2.11 1.09
CA LEU A 275 29.96 -1.36 2.00
C LEU A 275 31.14 -2.18 2.48
N THR A 276 31.03 -3.51 2.48
CA THR A 276 32.09 -4.40 2.95
C THR A 276 32.40 -5.50 1.93
N SER A 277 33.60 -6.07 1.99
CA SER A 277 33.95 -7.20 1.16
C SER A 277 33.13 -8.43 1.46
N LYS A 278 32.83 -9.23 0.43
CA LYS A 278 32.08 -10.49 0.50
C LYS A 278 32.73 -11.58 -0.31
N ILE A 279 32.53 -12.82 0.10
CA ILE A 279 32.82 -14.00 -0.73
C ILE A 279 31.67 -14.16 -1.71
N VAL A 280 31.91 -13.82 -2.99
CA VAL A 280 30.84 -13.72 -4.00
C VAL A 280 30.76 -15.00 -4.83
N TYR A 281 29.54 -15.62 -4.85
CA TYR A 281 29.18 -16.68 -5.77
C TYR A 281 28.11 -16.17 -6.73
N ALA A 282 28.51 -15.95 -7.98
CA ALA A 282 27.63 -15.39 -9.00
C ALA A 282 27.38 -16.38 -10.14
N GLU A 283 26.12 -16.69 -10.42
CA GLU A 283 25.67 -17.54 -11.51
C GLU A 283 24.74 -16.75 -12.43
N SER A 284 25.07 -16.74 -13.72
CA SER A 284 24.17 -16.24 -14.79
C SER A 284 24.23 -17.22 -15.96
N SER A 285 23.07 -17.67 -16.45
CA SER A 285 23.03 -18.53 -17.64
C SER A 285 23.31 -17.73 -18.91
N THR A 286 22.76 -16.50 -19.00
CA THR A 286 22.99 -15.59 -20.12
C THR A 286 23.21 -14.18 -19.60
N GLY A 287 24.46 -13.78 -19.52
CA GLY A 287 24.87 -12.45 -19.02
C GLY A 287 26.31 -12.42 -18.58
N LYS A 288 26.84 -11.22 -18.50
CA LYS A 288 28.21 -10.97 -18.05
C LYS A 288 28.26 -10.95 -16.53
N LYS A 289 29.36 -11.47 -15.99
CA LYS A 289 29.64 -11.43 -14.56
C LYS A 289 30.86 -10.54 -14.33
N ASN A 290 30.68 -9.44 -13.65
CA ASN A 290 31.74 -8.53 -13.22
C ASN A 290 31.71 -8.47 -11.68
N VAL A 291 32.43 -9.37 -11.06
CA VAL A 291 32.46 -9.53 -9.60
C VAL A 291 33.88 -9.49 -9.09
N PRO A 292 34.16 -8.85 -7.97
CA PRO A 292 35.47 -8.81 -7.38
C PRO A 292 35.85 -10.18 -6.80
N THR A 293 37.15 -10.48 -6.77
CA THR A 293 37.68 -11.65 -6.06
C THR A 293 37.95 -11.25 -4.63
N SER A 294 37.32 -11.92 -3.68
CA SER A 294 37.59 -11.76 -2.26
C SER A 294 37.48 -13.11 -1.57
N THR A 295 38.36 -13.31 -0.58
CA THR A 295 38.39 -14.49 0.28
C THR A 295 37.95 -14.20 1.71
N THR A 296 37.52 -12.96 1.97
CA THR A 296 37.11 -12.49 3.29
C THR A 296 35.72 -11.85 3.23
N GLY A 297 35.04 -11.78 4.36
CA GLY A 297 33.71 -11.24 4.51
C GLY A 297 32.61 -12.30 4.46
N GLY A 298 31.36 -11.88 4.63
CA GLY A 298 30.19 -12.74 4.59
C GLY A 298 29.90 -13.29 3.20
N LEU A 299 28.97 -14.20 3.14
CA LEU A 299 28.60 -14.88 1.88
C LEU A 299 27.61 -14.05 1.05
N CYS A 300 27.92 -13.86 -0.24
CA CYS A 300 27.06 -13.21 -1.21
C CYS A 300 26.74 -14.17 -2.37
N LYS A 301 25.56 -14.76 -2.36
CA LYS A 301 25.06 -15.63 -3.44
C LYS A 301 24.16 -14.83 -4.36
N ILE A 302 24.44 -14.87 -5.67
CA ILE A 302 23.65 -14.18 -6.68
C ILE A 302 23.38 -15.16 -7.81
N LYS A 303 22.11 -15.31 -8.16
CA LYS A 303 21.69 -16.14 -9.28
C LYS A 303 20.70 -15.42 -10.16
N THR A 304 20.96 -15.36 -11.46
CA THR A 304 20.02 -14.95 -12.49
C THR A 304 20.03 -15.92 -13.66
N SER A 305 18.92 -16.11 -14.35
CA SER A 305 18.94 -16.87 -15.61
C SER A 305 19.34 -15.98 -16.77
N THR A 306 18.75 -14.77 -16.86
CA THR A 306 19.03 -13.81 -17.92
C THR A 306 19.29 -12.43 -17.32
N GLY A 307 20.54 -11.97 -17.44
CA GLY A 307 20.94 -10.63 -16.97
C GLY A 307 22.39 -10.59 -16.47
N ASP A 308 22.92 -9.40 -16.47
CA ASP A 308 24.29 -9.15 -16.02
C ASP A 308 24.35 -9.08 -14.48
N ILE A 309 25.46 -9.54 -13.93
CA ILE A 309 25.76 -9.41 -12.51
C ILE A 309 26.98 -8.52 -12.36
N THR A 310 26.84 -7.44 -11.61
CA THR A 310 27.93 -6.54 -11.26
C THR A 310 27.95 -6.33 -9.75
N VAL A 311 29.09 -6.62 -9.13
CA VAL A 311 29.31 -6.35 -7.71
C VAL A 311 30.54 -5.46 -7.56
N LYS A 312 30.43 -4.44 -6.71
CA LYS A 312 31.56 -3.59 -6.29
C LYS A 312 31.53 -3.48 -4.78
N PHE A 313 32.69 -3.33 -4.18
CA PHE A 313 32.84 -2.98 -2.77
C PHE A 313 33.20 -1.50 -2.68
N ALA A 314 32.74 -0.83 -1.63
CA ALA A 314 33.21 0.53 -1.32
C ALA A 314 34.70 0.51 -1.06
N GLU A 315 35.40 1.51 -1.58
CA GLU A 315 36.83 1.74 -1.32
C GLU A 315 37.06 2.30 0.09
#